data_6e1ff0744888fac634072b7a0b8bbfb3
#
_entry.id   6e1ff0744888fac634072b7a0b8bbfb3
#
_cell.length_a   1.000
_cell.length_b   1.000
_cell.length_c   1.000
_cell.angle_alpha   90.00
_cell.angle_beta   90.00
_cell.angle_gamma   90.00
#
_symmetry.space_group_name_H-M   'P 1'
#
loop_
_entity.id
_entity.type
_entity.pdbx_description
1 polymer ?
#
loop_
_entity_poly.entity_id
_entity_poly.type
_entity_poly.pdbx_seq_one_letter_code
_entity_poly.pdbx_strand_id
1 'polypeptide(L)'
;MEKLKCLFDYFKYLKNPFTALAFKFGLKKNCLVKFKNLNGEINLTSIVALNRLMDALNIVKNDKLDEMIKYIKEIDNDSKFVCINNIKYYNVYNSYFKKENECDYNICIAEYFSGDDWDMIDFQNRFVIDIGANIADTTLYFAKNGANVIGFEPVKHLYDLGIKNISANPNLKHNITFINKAVGGKKGKISIEDNNSTKEYMDQNGSYDIEVITINDVLNDYNFIPDVLKMDCEGCEFEIILNEDLTMFNDIIFEHHSEMVGKDYNALIEKLKKENFKINTWPCNASNKSFDKIGIIHAYK
;
A
#
# COMPACT_ATOMS: atom_id res chain seq x y z
N MET A 1 -22.23 7.53 -13.91
CA MET A 1 -21.23 7.28 -14.96
C MET A 1 -20.30 6.13 -14.60
N GLU A 2 -19.84 5.97 -13.36
CA GLU A 2 -18.95 4.86 -12.94
C GLU A 2 -19.51 3.46 -13.20
N LYS A 3 -20.80 3.21 -12.87
CA LYS A 3 -21.44 1.90 -13.12
C LYS A 3 -21.43 1.47 -14.59
N LEU A 4 -21.45 2.41 -15.53
CA LEU A 4 -21.34 2.12 -16.96
C LEU A 4 -19.89 1.84 -17.36
N LYS A 5 -18.92 2.53 -16.76
CA LYS A 5 -17.48 2.30 -16.99
C LYS A 5 -17.10 0.86 -16.60
N CYS A 6 -17.52 0.41 -15.41
CA CYS A 6 -17.33 -0.97 -14.97
C CYS A 6 -17.90 -2.02 -15.93
N LEU A 7 -19.00 -1.76 -16.61
CA LEU A 7 -19.57 -2.70 -17.60
C LEU A 7 -18.69 -2.78 -18.86
N PHE A 8 -18.13 -1.64 -19.31
CA PHE A 8 -17.25 -1.61 -20.48
C PHE A 8 -15.96 -2.41 -20.26
N ASP A 9 -15.45 -2.48 -19.04
CA ASP A 9 -14.23 -3.23 -18.72
C ASP A 9 -14.40 -4.72 -18.99
N TYR A 10 -15.57 -5.30 -18.74
CA TYR A 10 -15.86 -6.69 -19.10
C TYR A 10 -15.69 -6.94 -20.61
N PHE A 11 -16.15 -6.00 -21.44
CA PHE A 11 -15.99 -6.09 -22.89
C PHE A 11 -14.58 -5.78 -23.37
N LYS A 12 -13.83 -4.97 -22.60
CA LYS A 12 -12.44 -4.64 -22.89
C LYS A 12 -11.52 -5.83 -22.68
N TYR A 13 -11.65 -6.53 -21.55
CA TYR A 13 -10.68 -7.54 -21.11
C TYR A 13 -11.09 -8.98 -21.40
N LEU A 14 -12.39 -9.29 -21.51
CA LEU A 14 -12.88 -10.66 -21.57
C LEU A 14 -13.34 -11.05 -22.97
N LYS A 15 -13.03 -12.31 -23.38
CA LYS A 15 -13.59 -12.93 -24.58
C LYS A 15 -15.07 -13.29 -24.40
N ASN A 16 -15.51 -13.53 -23.17
CA ASN A 16 -16.85 -13.98 -22.83
C ASN A 16 -17.56 -13.08 -21.79
N PRO A 17 -17.67 -11.76 -22.06
CA PRO A 17 -18.16 -10.78 -21.08
C PRO A 17 -19.57 -11.09 -20.58
N PHE A 18 -20.45 -11.58 -21.43
CA PHE A 18 -21.84 -11.92 -21.06
C PHE A 18 -21.91 -13.06 -20.03
N THR A 19 -20.98 -14.03 -20.10
CA THR A 19 -20.90 -15.11 -19.10
C THR A 19 -20.49 -14.55 -17.73
N ALA A 20 -19.50 -13.68 -17.70
CA ALA A 20 -19.04 -13.04 -16.48
C ALA A 20 -20.11 -12.11 -15.87
N LEU A 21 -20.82 -11.35 -16.70
CA LEU A 21 -21.94 -10.51 -16.25
C LEU A 21 -23.10 -11.35 -15.72
N ALA A 22 -23.47 -12.45 -16.39
CA ALA A 22 -24.50 -13.37 -15.90
C ALA A 22 -24.13 -13.96 -14.52
N PHE A 23 -22.87 -14.28 -14.30
CA PHE A 23 -22.35 -14.72 -13.00
C PHE A 23 -22.41 -13.57 -11.97
N LYS A 24 -21.95 -12.37 -12.32
CA LYS A 24 -21.99 -11.18 -11.44
C LYS A 24 -23.41 -10.89 -10.95
N PHE A 25 -24.41 -11.07 -11.79
CA PHE A 25 -25.83 -10.83 -11.44
C PHE A 25 -26.53 -12.08 -10.85
N GLY A 26 -25.78 -13.11 -10.48
CA GLY A 26 -26.30 -14.30 -9.80
C GLY A 26 -27.11 -15.25 -10.71
N LEU A 27 -27.06 -15.06 -12.04
CA LEU A 27 -27.73 -15.92 -13.01
C LEU A 27 -26.97 -17.23 -13.29
N LYS A 28 -25.74 -17.32 -12.79
CA LYS A 28 -24.88 -18.52 -12.87
C LYS A 28 -24.17 -18.74 -11.54
N LYS A 29 -23.87 -20.00 -11.22
CA LYS A 29 -23.17 -20.40 -9.99
C LYS A 29 -21.65 -20.38 -10.11
N ASN A 30 -21.13 -20.36 -11.33
CA ASN A 30 -19.70 -20.29 -11.64
C ASN A 30 -19.49 -19.58 -12.97
N CYS A 31 -18.28 -19.13 -13.20
CA CYS A 31 -17.89 -18.42 -14.42
C CYS A 31 -16.49 -18.84 -14.87
N LEU A 32 -16.41 -19.47 -16.03
CA LEU A 32 -15.14 -19.61 -16.74
C LEU A 32 -14.82 -18.29 -17.44
N VAL A 33 -13.87 -17.52 -16.91
CA VAL A 33 -13.41 -16.25 -17.48
C VAL A 33 -12.30 -16.52 -18.49
N LYS A 34 -12.43 -15.97 -19.70
CA LYS A 34 -11.43 -16.05 -20.77
C LYS A 34 -10.93 -14.65 -21.13
N PHE A 35 -9.62 -14.46 -21.13
CA PHE A 35 -9.00 -13.16 -21.40
C PHE A 35 -8.83 -12.89 -22.89
N LYS A 36 -8.94 -11.62 -23.33
CA LYS A 36 -8.73 -11.22 -24.73
C LYS A 36 -7.24 -11.14 -25.10
N ASN A 37 -6.46 -10.51 -24.27
CA ASN A 37 -5.07 -10.16 -24.57
C ASN A 37 -4.06 -10.97 -23.78
N LEU A 38 -4.52 -11.96 -23.02
CA LEU A 38 -3.72 -12.78 -22.13
C LEU A 38 -3.97 -14.26 -22.44
N ASN A 39 -2.94 -15.07 -22.40
CA ASN A 39 -3.07 -16.51 -22.55
C ASN A 39 -3.51 -17.12 -21.22
N GLY A 40 -4.77 -17.55 -21.16
CA GLY A 40 -5.27 -18.22 -19.96
C GLY A 40 -6.79 -18.10 -19.80
N GLU A 41 -7.26 -18.87 -18.85
CA GLU A 41 -8.63 -18.84 -18.37
C GLU A 41 -8.67 -19.17 -16.88
N ILE A 42 -9.67 -18.67 -16.18
CA ILE A 42 -9.88 -18.93 -14.76
C ILE A 42 -11.35 -19.27 -14.53
N ASN A 43 -11.61 -20.34 -13.79
CA ASN A 43 -12.96 -20.67 -13.34
C ASN A 43 -13.17 -20.10 -11.95
N LEU A 44 -14.20 -19.28 -11.78
CA LEU A 44 -14.54 -18.58 -10.53
C LEU A 44 -15.89 -19.05 -9.99
N THR A 45 -15.97 -19.18 -8.69
CA THR A 45 -17.19 -19.52 -7.93
C THR A 45 -17.65 -18.39 -7.03
N SER A 46 -16.77 -17.39 -6.76
CA SER A 46 -17.04 -16.22 -5.96
C SER A 46 -17.19 -14.94 -6.79
N ILE A 47 -18.27 -14.19 -6.55
CA ILE A 47 -18.48 -12.86 -7.16
C ILE A 47 -17.41 -11.87 -6.67
N VAL A 48 -16.95 -12.03 -5.42
CA VAL A 48 -15.84 -11.22 -4.87
C VAL A 48 -14.59 -11.42 -5.73
N ALA A 49 -14.19 -12.68 -5.99
CA ALA A 49 -13.04 -12.98 -6.83
C ALA A 49 -13.18 -12.41 -8.25
N LEU A 50 -14.39 -12.44 -8.83
CA LEU A 50 -14.64 -11.81 -10.14
C LEU A 50 -14.46 -10.29 -10.08
N ASN A 51 -14.96 -9.61 -9.06
CA ASN A 51 -14.80 -8.18 -8.93
C ASN A 51 -13.30 -7.83 -8.79
N ARG A 52 -12.56 -8.54 -7.94
CA ARG A 52 -11.11 -8.34 -7.77
C ARG A 52 -10.31 -8.60 -9.04
N LEU A 53 -10.69 -9.63 -9.78
CA LEU A 53 -10.10 -9.88 -11.11
C LEU A 53 -10.29 -8.69 -12.04
N MET A 54 -11.49 -8.12 -12.08
CA MET A 54 -11.79 -6.99 -12.97
C MET A 54 -11.01 -5.72 -12.54
N ASP A 55 -10.88 -5.48 -11.24
CA ASP A 55 -10.08 -4.38 -10.72
C ASP A 55 -8.60 -4.57 -11.08
N ALA A 56 -8.05 -5.75 -10.82
CA ALA A 56 -6.66 -6.08 -11.12
C ALA A 56 -6.32 -6.01 -12.62
N LEU A 57 -7.22 -6.41 -13.51
CA LEU A 57 -7.00 -6.34 -14.97
C LEU A 57 -6.84 -4.92 -15.50
N ASN A 58 -7.27 -3.90 -14.76
CA ASN A 58 -7.09 -2.51 -15.14
C ASN A 58 -5.68 -1.99 -14.85
N ILE A 59 -4.96 -2.63 -13.92
CA ILE A 59 -3.69 -2.12 -13.38
C ILE A 59 -2.52 -3.09 -13.56
N VAL A 60 -2.77 -4.40 -13.72
CA VAL A 60 -1.73 -5.43 -13.73
C VAL A 60 -0.75 -5.26 -14.90
N LYS A 61 0.54 -5.32 -14.60
CA LYS A 61 1.59 -5.47 -15.62
C LYS A 61 1.63 -6.91 -16.15
N ASN A 62 1.99 -7.07 -17.42
CA ASN A 62 1.96 -8.37 -18.10
C ASN A 62 2.84 -9.44 -17.45
N ASP A 63 3.97 -9.06 -16.88
CA ASP A 63 4.90 -9.93 -16.18
C ASP A 63 4.37 -10.44 -14.82
N LYS A 64 3.42 -9.74 -14.21
CA LYS A 64 2.78 -10.11 -12.93
C LYS A 64 1.44 -10.84 -13.08
N LEU A 65 1.03 -11.14 -14.31
CA LEU A 65 -0.29 -11.73 -14.59
C LEU A 65 -0.51 -13.10 -13.94
N ASP A 66 0.45 -14.00 -14.03
CA ASP A 66 0.32 -15.36 -13.50
C ASP A 66 0.18 -15.34 -11.97
N GLU A 67 0.87 -14.42 -11.32
CA GLU A 67 0.78 -14.21 -9.88
C GLU A 67 -0.58 -13.63 -9.49
N MET A 68 -1.07 -12.66 -10.25
CA MET A 68 -2.43 -12.12 -10.07
C MET A 68 -3.49 -13.22 -10.21
N ILE A 69 -3.39 -14.10 -11.21
CA ILE A 69 -4.31 -15.22 -11.38
C ILE A 69 -4.27 -16.16 -10.18
N LYS A 70 -3.10 -16.44 -9.64
CA LYS A 70 -2.92 -17.24 -8.41
C LYS A 70 -3.60 -16.57 -7.22
N TYR A 71 -3.35 -15.28 -7.00
CA TYR A 71 -3.98 -14.48 -5.96
C TYR A 71 -5.52 -14.52 -6.04
N ILE A 72 -6.09 -14.32 -7.23
CA ILE A 72 -7.54 -14.39 -7.44
C ILE A 72 -8.11 -15.79 -7.12
N LYS A 73 -7.39 -16.86 -7.44
CA LYS A 73 -7.78 -18.22 -7.07
C LYS A 73 -7.78 -18.46 -5.56
N GLU A 74 -6.83 -17.88 -4.84
CA GLU A 74 -6.77 -17.97 -3.39
C GLU A 74 -7.97 -17.27 -2.74
N ILE A 75 -8.39 -16.11 -3.30
CA ILE A 75 -9.63 -15.42 -2.88
C ILE A 75 -10.86 -16.29 -3.20
N ASP A 76 -10.94 -16.86 -4.41
CA ASP A 76 -12.10 -17.66 -4.84
C ASP A 76 -12.28 -18.91 -3.96
N ASN A 77 -11.20 -19.51 -3.51
CA ASN A 77 -11.18 -20.69 -2.64
C ASN A 77 -11.36 -20.37 -1.14
N ASP A 78 -11.60 -19.11 -0.78
CA ASP A 78 -11.72 -18.68 0.61
C ASP A 78 -10.51 -19.06 1.50
N SER A 79 -9.31 -18.97 0.89
CA SER A 79 -8.08 -19.32 1.59
C SER A 79 -7.84 -18.38 2.77
N LYS A 80 -7.35 -18.92 3.89
CA LYS A 80 -7.01 -18.13 5.08
C LYS A 80 -5.95 -17.06 4.79
N PHE A 81 -5.09 -17.33 3.82
CA PHE A 81 -4.03 -16.44 3.37
C PHE A 81 -4.08 -16.29 1.86
N VAL A 82 -3.69 -15.12 1.40
CA VAL A 82 -3.31 -14.87 0.01
C VAL A 82 -1.80 -14.70 -0.07
N CYS A 83 -1.20 -15.11 -1.18
CA CYS A 83 0.24 -15.07 -1.35
C CYS A 83 0.58 -14.18 -2.54
N ILE A 84 1.33 -13.11 -2.29
CA ILE A 84 1.78 -12.16 -3.31
C ILE A 84 3.30 -12.04 -3.16
N ASN A 85 4.02 -12.21 -4.25
CA ASN A 85 5.49 -12.15 -4.24
C ASN A 85 6.10 -13.05 -3.13
N ASN A 86 5.56 -14.25 -2.92
CA ASN A 86 5.94 -15.17 -1.84
C ASN A 86 5.81 -14.61 -0.40
N ILE A 87 5.09 -13.52 -0.21
CA ILE A 87 4.69 -12.99 1.10
C ILE A 87 3.24 -13.42 1.36
N LYS A 88 2.97 -13.92 2.55
CA LYS A 88 1.63 -14.33 2.98
C LYS A 88 0.92 -13.18 3.67
N TYR A 89 -0.29 -12.88 3.21
CA TYR A 89 -1.18 -11.92 3.84
C TYR A 89 -2.45 -12.60 4.30
N TYR A 90 -3.00 -12.18 5.43
CA TYR A 90 -4.32 -12.64 5.85
C TYR A 90 -5.37 -12.25 4.83
N ASN A 91 -6.19 -13.23 4.41
CA ASN A 91 -7.33 -12.97 3.58
C ASN A 91 -8.46 -12.38 4.44
N VAL A 92 -8.53 -11.05 4.50
CA VAL A 92 -9.52 -10.33 5.31
C VAL A 92 -10.91 -10.29 4.71
N TYR A 93 -11.08 -10.73 3.45
CA TYR A 93 -12.37 -10.70 2.78
C TYR A 93 -13.45 -11.54 3.46
N ASN A 94 -13.07 -12.54 4.24
CA ASN A 94 -14.02 -13.50 4.80
C ASN A 94 -14.36 -13.32 6.28
N SER A 95 -13.62 -12.53 7.05
CA SER A 95 -13.80 -12.56 8.50
C SER A 95 -14.19 -11.26 9.19
N TYR A 96 -13.86 -10.09 8.68
CA TYR A 96 -14.08 -8.84 9.42
C TYR A 96 -14.63 -7.66 8.62
N PHE A 97 -14.41 -7.58 7.32
CA PHE A 97 -14.69 -6.38 6.51
C PHE A 97 -15.95 -6.47 5.65
N LYS A 98 -16.97 -7.16 6.10
CA LYS A 98 -18.18 -7.46 5.31
C LYS A 98 -19.07 -6.26 4.97
N LYS A 99 -18.80 -5.04 5.40
CA LYS A 99 -19.83 -4.02 5.24
C LYS A 99 -19.47 -2.68 4.62
N GLU A 100 -18.31 -2.07 4.78
CA GLU A 100 -18.18 -0.68 4.30
C GLU A 100 -16.82 -0.23 3.74
N ASN A 101 -15.71 -0.99 3.95
CA ASN A 101 -14.36 -0.52 3.61
C ASN A 101 -13.55 -1.52 2.77
N GLU A 102 -14.12 -2.03 1.67
CA GLU A 102 -13.43 -2.93 0.75
C GLU A 102 -12.32 -2.23 -0.07
N CYS A 103 -12.18 -0.90 0.03
CA CYS A 103 -11.29 -0.13 -0.85
C CYS A 103 -9.81 -0.31 -0.55
N ASP A 104 -9.43 -0.43 0.70
CA ASP A 104 -8.10 0.00 1.13
C ASP A 104 -7.06 -1.14 1.15
N TYR A 105 -7.46 -2.32 1.55
CA TYR A 105 -6.63 -3.54 1.42
C TYR A 105 -6.29 -3.87 -0.04
N ASN A 106 -7.12 -3.44 -0.97
CA ASN A 106 -6.89 -3.62 -2.40
C ASN A 106 -5.89 -2.65 -2.99
N ILE A 107 -5.67 -1.49 -2.37
CA ILE A 107 -4.73 -0.48 -2.88
C ILE A 107 -3.32 -1.02 -2.76
N CYS A 108 -2.92 -1.54 -1.59
CA CYS A 108 -1.59 -2.10 -1.38
C CYS A 108 -1.27 -3.27 -2.32
N ILE A 109 -2.29 -4.13 -2.58
CA ILE A 109 -2.17 -5.22 -3.54
C ILE A 109 -2.16 -4.69 -4.98
N ALA A 110 -2.93 -3.64 -5.25
CA ALA A 110 -2.97 -2.98 -6.53
C ALA A 110 -1.61 -2.36 -6.89
N GLU A 111 -0.94 -1.73 -5.94
CA GLU A 111 0.39 -1.17 -6.10
C GLU A 111 1.39 -2.23 -6.55
N TYR A 112 1.44 -3.37 -5.87
CA TYR A 112 2.30 -4.48 -6.28
C TYR A 112 2.03 -4.93 -7.72
N PHE A 113 0.76 -5.09 -8.13
CA PHE A 113 0.43 -5.54 -9.48
C PHE A 113 0.60 -4.46 -10.55
N SER A 114 0.50 -3.18 -10.19
CA SER A 114 0.77 -2.07 -11.11
C SER A 114 2.27 -1.82 -11.35
N GLY A 115 3.12 -2.40 -10.52
CA GLY A 115 4.57 -2.25 -10.47
C GLY A 115 4.99 -1.41 -9.30
N ASP A 116 5.80 -2.02 -8.43
CA ASP A 116 6.28 -1.37 -7.22
C ASP A 116 7.11 -0.14 -7.56
N ASP A 117 6.78 0.95 -6.92
CA ASP A 117 7.54 2.20 -6.99
C ASP A 117 8.87 2.09 -6.22
N TRP A 118 9.10 0.93 -5.57
CA TRP A 118 10.26 0.66 -4.71
C TRP A 118 11.41 -0.11 -5.40
N ASP A 119 11.18 -0.69 -6.57
CA ASP A 119 12.14 -1.57 -7.28
C ASP A 119 13.48 -0.87 -7.66
N MET A 120 13.54 0.47 -7.58
CA MET A 120 14.74 1.24 -7.90
C MET A 120 15.77 1.29 -6.77
N ILE A 121 15.39 0.87 -5.56
CA ILE A 121 16.26 0.87 -4.38
C ILE A 121 16.72 -0.55 -4.11
N ASP A 122 18.03 -0.76 -4.02
CA ASP A 122 18.60 -2.01 -3.49
C ASP A 122 18.49 -1.98 -1.96
N PHE A 123 17.67 -2.87 -1.40
CA PHE A 123 17.41 -2.95 0.03
C PHE A 123 18.35 -3.93 0.77
N GLN A 124 19.21 -4.66 0.08
CA GLN A 124 20.05 -5.68 0.69
C GLN A 124 20.95 -5.11 1.78
N ASN A 125 20.80 -5.61 3.02
CA ASN A 125 21.52 -5.17 4.23
C ASN A 125 21.31 -3.70 4.61
N ARG A 126 20.28 -3.04 4.09
CA ARG A 126 19.97 -1.66 4.43
C ARG A 126 19.04 -1.56 5.62
N PHE A 127 19.02 -0.39 6.24
CA PHE A 127 18.11 -0.05 7.33
C PHE A 127 17.02 0.89 6.82
N VAL A 128 15.77 0.46 6.96
CA VAL A 128 14.59 1.17 6.44
C VAL A 128 13.71 1.63 7.59
N ILE A 129 13.35 2.92 7.59
CA ILE A 129 12.24 3.45 8.37
C ILE A 129 11.04 3.55 7.44
N ASP A 130 9.96 2.83 7.77
CA ASP A 130 8.72 2.75 7.00
C ASP A 130 7.60 3.45 7.77
N ILE A 131 7.25 4.67 7.36
CA ILE A 131 6.21 5.50 7.99
C ILE A 131 4.92 5.37 7.18
N GLY A 132 3.80 5.09 7.88
CA GLY A 132 2.55 4.70 7.24
C GLY A 132 2.65 3.30 6.66
N ALA A 133 3.05 2.35 7.50
CA ALA A 133 3.34 0.98 7.10
C ALA A 133 2.08 0.10 6.97
N ASN A 134 0.90 0.68 7.18
CA ASN A 134 -0.41 0.08 6.97
C ASN A 134 -0.49 -1.37 7.54
N ILE A 135 -0.81 -2.33 6.72
CA ILE A 135 -0.88 -3.76 7.08
C ILE A 135 0.49 -4.46 7.04
N ALA A 136 1.58 -3.70 7.09
CA ALA A 136 2.96 -4.13 6.96
C ALA A 136 3.31 -4.71 5.58
N ASP A 137 2.65 -4.29 4.52
CA ASP A 137 2.91 -4.75 3.16
C ASP A 137 4.27 -4.27 2.65
N THR A 138 4.55 -2.96 2.69
CA THR A 138 5.88 -2.38 2.36
C THR A 138 6.96 -2.87 3.33
N THR A 139 6.67 -2.93 4.63
CA THR A 139 7.57 -3.48 5.66
C THR A 139 8.03 -4.91 5.32
N LEU A 140 7.09 -5.79 4.94
CA LEU A 140 7.39 -7.17 4.53
C LEU A 140 8.14 -7.23 3.20
N TYR A 141 7.80 -6.35 2.27
CA TYR A 141 8.49 -6.24 0.99
C TYR A 141 9.97 -5.86 1.19
N PHE A 142 10.27 -4.84 1.99
CA PHE A 142 11.65 -4.43 2.27
C PHE A 142 12.43 -5.51 3.01
N ALA A 143 11.84 -6.15 4.03
CA ALA A 143 12.46 -7.25 4.76
C ALA A 143 12.75 -8.45 3.87
N LYS A 144 11.86 -8.78 2.93
CA LYS A 144 12.07 -9.83 1.94
C LYS A 144 13.25 -9.53 1.01
N ASN A 145 13.46 -8.26 0.68
CA ASN A 145 14.58 -7.80 -0.13
C ASN A 145 15.86 -7.55 0.70
N GLY A 146 15.91 -8.06 1.93
CA GLY A 146 17.11 -8.11 2.77
C GLY A 146 17.32 -6.92 3.69
N ALA A 147 16.36 -6.02 3.83
CA ALA A 147 16.43 -4.89 4.76
C ALA A 147 16.16 -5.30 6.21
N ASN A 148 16.70 -4.50 7.15
CA ASN A 148 16.22 -4.40 8.52
C ASN A 148 15.24 -3.23 8.59
N VAL A 149 14.01 -3.46 9.03
CA VAL A 149 12.91 -2.50 8.91
C VAL A 149 12.32 -2.14 10.26
N ILE A 150 12.13 -0.84 10.50
CA ILE A 150 11.23 -0.36 11.56
C ILE A 150 10.01 0.26 10.87
N GLY A 151 8.84 -0.37 11.03
CA GLY A 151 7.57 0.10 10.49
C GLY A 151 6.72 0.77 11.56
N PHE A 152 6.09 1.88 11.19
CA PHE A 152 5.19 2.66 12.05
C PHE A 152 3.81 2.74 11.43
N GLU A 153 2.80 2.29 12.18
CA GLU A 153 1.40 2.38 11.79
C GLU A 153 0.56 2.85 12.98
N PRO A 154 -0.01 4.06 12.90
CA PRO A 154 -0.80 4.63 13.99
C PRO A 154 -2.18 3.98 14.15
N VAL A 155 -2.80 3.53 13.05
CA VAL A 155 -4.15 2.98 13.07
C VAL A 155 -4.15 1.59 13.66
N LYS A 156 -4.82 1.43 14.81
CA LYS A 156 -4.74 0.21 15.62
C LYS A 156 -5.14 -1.07 14.88
N HIS A 157 -6.23 -1.05 14.12
CA HIS A 157 -6.70 -2.24 13.41
C HIS A 157 -5.77 -2.62 12.25
N LEU A 158 -5.16 -1.64 11.54
CA LEU A 158 -4.15 -1.87 10.50
C LEU A 158 -2.86 -2.43 11.12
N TYR A 159 -2.41 -1.83 12.22
CA TYR A 159 -1.28 -2.33 12.99
C TYR A 159 -1.49 -3.80 13.41
N ASP A 160 -2.67 -4.14 13.97
CA ASP A 160 -2.99 -5.51 14.42
C ASP A 160 -3.01 -6.49 13.24
N LEU A 161 -3.47 -6.06 12.08
CA LEU A 161 -3.41 -6.85 10.85
C LEU A 161 -1.97 -6.99 10.35
N GLY A 162 -1.17 -5.93 10.43
CA GLY A 162 0.27 -5.95 10.13
C GLY A 162 1.02 -6.98 11.00
N ILE A 163 0.76 -7.00 12.31
CA ILE A 163 1.32 -8.01 13.23
C ILE A 163 0.94 -9.43 12.80
N LYS A 164 -0.30 -9.64 12.36
CA LYS A 164 -0.75 -10.97 11.86
C LYS A 164 -0.01 -11.33 10.56
N ASN A 165 0.15 -10.38 9.65
CA ASN A 165 0.87 -10.59 8.39
C ASN A 165 2.35 -10.90 8.64
N ILE A 166 3.03 -10.16 9.52
CA ILE A 166 4.41 -10.44 9.94
C ILE A 166 4.52 -11.84 10.56
N SER A 167 3.56 -12.21 11.42
CA SER A 167 3.54 -13.53 12.06
C SER A 167 3.32 -14.68 11.07
N ALA A 168 2.66 -14.43 9.95
CA ALA A 168 2.47 -15.39 8.86
C ALA A 168 3.74 -15.61 8.02
N ASN A 169 4.76 -14.75 8.19
CA ASN A 169 6.04 -14.78 7.48
C ASN A 169 7.22 -14.92 8.46
N PRO A 170 7.36 -16.03 9.19
CA PRO A 170 8.32 -16.18 10.29
C PRO A 170 9.78 -16.04 9.86
N ASN A 171 10.09 -16.32 8.59
CA ASN A 171 11.41 -16.14 8.00
C ASN A 171 11.83 -14.68 7.81
N LEU A 172 10.89 -13.74 7.81
CA LEU A 172 11.14 -12.30 7.68
C LEU A 172 11.08 -11.57 9.02
N LYS A 173 10.37 -12.14 9.99
CA LYS A 173 10.04 -11.50 11.26
C LYS A 173 11.26 -10.98 12.04
N HIS A 174 12.40 -11.65 11.95
CA HIS A 174 13.60 -11.27 12.69
C HIS A 174 14.24 -9.95 12.23
N ASN A 175 13.91 -9.52 11.00
CA ASN A 175 14.38 -8.26 10.43
C ASN A 175 13.37 -7.11 10.62
N ILE A 176 12.26 -7.35 11.32
CA ILE A 176 11.16 -6.39 11.41
C ILE A 176 10.89 -6.00 12.86
N THR A 177 10.88 -4.70 13.11
CA THR A 177 10.26 -4.07 14.29
C THR A 177 9.03 -3.30 13.83
N PHE A 178 7.85 -3.58 14.40
CA PHE A 178 6.59 -2.96 13.97
C PHE A 178 5.90 -2.30 15.16
N ILE A 179 5.54 -1.02 15.04
CA ILE A 179 5.24 -0.15 16.16
C ILE A 179 3.93 0.62 15.91
N ASN A 180 3.03 0.58 16.90
CA ASN A 180 1.79 1.34 16.86
C ASN A 180 2.00 2.77 17.40
N LYS A 181 2.57 3.63 16.58
CA LYS A 181 2.77 5.07 16.81
C LYS A 181 2.67 5.81 15.49
N ALA A 182 2.37 7.10 15.55
CA ALA A 182 2.54 8.00 14.43
C ALA A 182 3.96 8.59 14.45
N VAL A 183 4.51 8.87 13.26
CA VAL A 183 5.73 9.68 13.11
C VAL A 183 5.33 10.98 12.43
N GLY A 184 5.78 12.10 12.96
CA GLY A 184 5.48 13.42 12.43
C GLY A 184 6.61 14.42 12.69
N GLY A 185 6.49 15.64 12.18
CA GLY A 185 7.50 16.69 12.35
C GLY A 185 7.55 17.28 13.77
N LYS A 186 6.66 16.84 14.67
CA LYS A 186 6.60 17.35 16.06
C LYS A 186 6.00 16.30 16.99
N LYS A 187 6.58 16.17 18.19
CA LYS A 187 6.02 15.33 19.26
C LYS A 187 4.64 15.79 19.69
N GLY A 188 3.80 14.82 20.01
CA GLY A 188 2.45 15.12 20.51
C GLY A 188 1.57 13.88 20.60
N LYS A 189 0.29 14.14 20.50
CA LYS A 189 -0.76 13.13 20.36
C LYS A 189 -1.71 13.54 19.25
N ILE A 190 -2.22 12.58 18.55
CA ILE A 190 -3.29 12.73 17.57
C ILE A 190 -4.43 11.83 17.95
N SER A 191 -5.64 12.30 17.74
CA SER A 191 -6.84 11.48 17.92
C SER A 191 -7.23 10.85 16.60
N ILE A 192 -7.39 9.53 16.59
CA ILE A 192 -7.77 8.74 15.42
C ILE A 192 -9.16 8.18 15.62
N GLU A 193 -10.02 8.34 14.63
CA GLU A 193 -11.28 7.59 14.55
C GLU A 193 -11.03 6.21 13.92
N ASP A 194 -11.26 5.16 14.67
CA ASP A 194 -11.14 3.79 14.18
C ASP A 194 -12.46 3.33 13.53
N ASN A 195 -12.74 3.85 12.36
CA ASN A 195 -13.93 3.52 11.57
C ASN A 195 -13.76 2.28 10.70
N ASN A 196 -12.68 1.50 10.89
CA ASN A 196 -12.25 0.44 9.98
C ASN A 196 -12.06 0.93 8.54
N SER A 197 -11.72 2.21 8.35
CA SER A 197 -11.40 2.82 7.07
C SER A 197 -9.96 3.30 7.05
N THR A 198 -9.27 3.15 5.92
CA THR A 198 -7.89 3.62 5.77
C THR A 198 -7.83 5.12 5.48
N LYS A 199 -8.97 5.75 5.19
CA LYS A 199 -9.06 7.21 5.02
C LYS A 199 -9.32 7.88 6.35
N GLU A 200 -8.40 7.72 7.26
CA GLU A 200 -8.53 8.30 8.56
C GLU A 200 -7.91 9.67 8.59
N TYR A 201 -8.78 10.64 8.56
CA TYR A 201 -8.43 12.00 8.87
C TYR A 201 -8.36 12.15 10.38
N MET A 202 -7.35 12.86 10.84
CA MET A 202 -7.28 13.30 12.23
C MET A 202 -8.46 14.21 12.52
N ASP A 203 -9.48 13.67 13.14
CA ASP A 203 -10.59 14.46 13.68
C ASP A 203 -10.36 14.68 15.18
N GLN A 204 -10.71 15.88 15.65
CA GLN A 204 -10.68 16.22 17.08
C GLN A 204 -11.64 15.38 17.92
N ASN A 205 -12.52 14.63 17.31
CA ASN A 205 -13.51 13.73 17.93
C ASN A 205 -13.10 12.24 17.85
N GLY A 206 -11.85 11.94 17.55
CA GLY A 206 -11.36 10.59 17.35
C GLY A 206 -11.62 9.63 18.52
N SER A 207 -11.68 8.34 18.24
CA SER A 207 -12.00 7.30 19.21
C SER A 207 -10.86 6.96 20.17
N TYR A 208 -9.62 7.26 19.82
CA TYR A 208 -8.44 7.05 20.68
C TYR A 208 -7.29 7.96 20.32
N ASP A 209 -6.42 8.24 21.32
CA ASP A 209 -5.20 9.00 21.14
C ASP A 209 -4.03 8.09 20.80
N ILE A 210 -3.24 8.48 19.82
CA ILE A 210 -1.97 7.84 19.48
C ILE A 210 -0.80 8.79 19.70
N GLU A 211 0.33 8.29 20.19
CA GLU A 211 1.55 9.04 20.35
C GLU A 211 2.17 9.40 18.99
N VAL A 212 2.57 10.65 18.83
CA VAL A 212 3.37 11.14 17.70
C VAL A 212 4.80 11.33 18.17
N ILE A 213 5.73 10.64 17.53
CA ILE A 213 7.18 10.78 17.73
C ILE A 213 7.84 11.41 16.50
N THR A 214 9.05 11.91 16.64
CA THR A 214 9.83 12.50 15.54
C THR A 214 10.83 11.48 14.98
N ILE A 215 11.42 11.78 13.82
CA ILE A 215 12.54 10.99 13.27
C ILE A 215 13.70 10.90 14.30
N ASN A 216 14.03 12.01 14.97
CA ASN A 216 15.05 12.00 16.00
C ASN A 216 14.75 11.06 17.17
N ASP A 217 13.46 10.88 17.54
CA ASP A 217 13.09 9.92 18.56
C ASP A 217 13.29 8.49 18.06
N VAL A 218 12.90 8.21 16.82
CA VAL A 218 13.13 6.89 16.21
C VAL A 218 14.62 6.54 16.25
N LEU A 219 15.49 7.46 15.87
CA LEU A 219 16.93 7.22 15.85
C LEU A 219 17.52 6.97 17.25
N ASN A 220 17.04 7.72 18.24
CA ASN A 220 17.53 7.62 19.63
C ASN A 220 16.99 6.38 20.35
N ASP A 221 15.68 6.09 20.20
CA ASP A 221 15.01 5.06 20.98
C ASP A 221 15.33 3.64 20.46
N TYR A 222 15.58 3.51 19.16
CA TYR A 222 15.76 2.20 18.52
C TYR A 222 17.21 1.92 18.09
N ASN A 223 18.17 2.82 18.42
CA ASN A 223 19.59 2.69 18.09
C ASN A 223 19.79 2.29 16.60
N PHE A 224 19.10 2.99 15.72
CA PHE A 224 18.99 2.68 14.31
C PHE A 224 19.95 3.56 13.49
N ILE A 225 20.68 2.96 12.56
CA ILE A 225 21.52 3.72 11.62
C ILE A 225 20.62 4.09 10.44
N PRO A 226 20.29 5.37 10.25
CA PRO A 226 19.40 5.78 9.16
C PRO A 226 20.06 5.54 7.80
N ASP A 227 19.32 4.96 6.88
CA ASP A 227 19.78 4.72 5.51
C ASP A 227 18.67 5.02 4.50
N VAL A 228 17.51 4.38 4.63
CA VAL A 228 16.35 4.61 3.77
C VAL A 228 15.16 5.07 4.61
N LEU A 229 14.51 6.14 4.16
CA LEU A 229 13.24 6.63 4.71
C LEU A 229 12.14 6.45 3.68
N LYS A 230 11.13 5.62 3.96
CA LYS A 230 9.88 5.58 3.19
C LYS A 230 8.78 6.27 3.98
N MET A 231 8.00 7.11 3.32
CA MET A 231 6.82 7.75 3.89
C MET A 231 5.63 7.65 2.94
N ASP A 232 4.52 7.23 3.52
CA ASP A 232 3.21 7.24 2.90
C ASP A 232 2.19 7.35 4.05
N CYS A 233 2.03 8.57 4.54
CA CYS A 233 1.36 8.85 5.81
C CYS A 233 0.26 9.91 5.66
N GLU A 234 -0.28 10.03 4.44
CA GLU A 234 -1.47 10.82 4.15
C GLU A 234 -1.32 12.30 4.57
N GLY A 235 -0.12 12.89 4.32
CA GLY A 235 0.17 14.30 4.49
C GLY A 235 1.23 14.64 5.56
N CYS A 236 1.70 13.69 6.37
CA CYS A 236 2.75 13.94 7.35
C CYS A 236 4.12 14.22 6.69
N GLU A 237 4.30 13.84 5.42
CA GLU A 237 5.52 14.06 4.63
C GLU A 237 5.92 15.54 4.62
N PHE A 238 4.93 16.44 4.52
CA PHE A 238 5.17 17.88 4.53
C PHE A 238 5.74 18.37 5.86
N GLU A 239 5.23 17.85 6.97
CA GLU A 239 5.73 18.24 8.28
C GLU A 239 7.13 17.68 8.54
N ILE A 240 7.36 16.43 8.19
CA ILE A 240 8.65 15.77 8.40
C ILE A 240 9.72 16.45 7.53
N ILE A 241 9.51 16.49 6.21
CA ILE A 241 10.54 16.99 5.27
C ILE A 241 10.87 18.46 5.53
N LEU A 242 9.88 19.30 5.82
CA LEU A 242 10.13 20.73 5.99
C LEU A 242 10.76 21.10 7.35
N ASN A 243 10.62 20.27 8.38
CA ASN A 243 11.04 20.61 9.73
C ASN A 243 12.19 19.76 10.28
N GLU A 244 12.42 18.56 9.74
CA GLU A 244 13.48 17.67 10.21
C GLU A 244 14.76 17.81 9.37
N ASP A 245 15.90 17.50 9.97
CA ASP A 245 17.15 17.28 9.25
C ASP A 245 17.16 15.84 8.73
N LEU A 246 17.11 15.65 7.42
CA LEU A 246 17.09 14.35 6.78
C LEU A 246 18.42 14.02 6.08
N THR A 247 19.46 14.83 6.30
CA THR A 247 20.76 14.66 5.65
C THR A 247 21.48 13.35 6.01
N MET A 248 21.04 12.65 7.05
CA MET A 248 21.59 11.33 7.43
C MET A 248 21.13 10.20 6.53
N PHE A 249 20.01 10.34 5.78
CA PHE A 249 19.52 9.31 4.87
C PHE A 249 20.28 9.34 3.53
N ASN A 250 20.42 8.18 2.90
CA ASN A 250 20.92 8.03 1.53
C ASN A 250 19.79 8.06 0.51
N ASP A 251 18.65 7.46 0.87
CA ASP A 251 17.42 7.46 0.07
C ASP A 251 16.22 7.89 0.90
N ILE A 252 15.41 8.76 0.35
CA ILE A 252 14.10 9.16 0.91
C ILE A 252 13.09 8.97 -0.21
N ILE A 253 12.12 8.10 0.00
CA ILE A 253 11.07 7.85 -0.98
C ILE A 253 9.70 8.02 -0.34
N PHE A 254 8.83 8.77 -0.98
CA PHE A 254 7.53 9.10 -0.39
C PHE A 254 6.48 9.40 -1.44
N GLU A 255 5.23 9.10 -1.06
CA GLU A 255 4.06 9.58 -1.78
C GLU A 255 3.63 10.93 -1.21
N HIS A 256 3.60 11.98 -2.05
CA HIS A 256 3.12 13.28 -1.59
C HIS A 256 1.61 13.42 -1.78
N HIS A 257 0.94 13.95 -0.78
CA HIS A 257 -0.50 14.15 -0.74
C HIS A 257 -0.88 15.63 -0.84
N SER A 258 -0.37 16.33 -1.88
CA SER A 258 -0.53 17.78 -2.06
C SER A 258 -1.98 18.23 -2.10
N GLU A 259 -2.86 17.48 -2.77
CA GLU A 259 -4.30 17.79 -2.84
C GLU A 259 -4.95 17.73 -1.45
N MET A 260 -4.56 16.77 -0.63
CA MET A 260 -5.15 16.55 0.69
C MET A 260 -4.78 17.67 1.67
N VAL A 261 -3.49 18.05 1.69
CA VAL A 261 -2.97 19.06 2.63
C VAL A 261 -3.04 20.49 2.09
N GLY A 262 -3.40 20.66 0.80
CA GLY A 262 -3.46 21.97 0.16
C GLY A 262 -2.11 22.68 0.06
N LYS A 263 -1.00 21.91 -0.04
CA LYS A 263 0.37 22.42 -0.14
C LYS A 263 1.04 22.00 -1.44
N ASP A 264 1.95 22.83 -1.93
CA ASP A 264 2.71 22.56 -3.15
C ASP A 264 3.90 21.62 -2.84
N TYR A 265 3.96 20.47 -3.52
CA TYR A 265 5.05 19.51 -3.42
C TYR A 265 6.42 20.09 -3.82
N ASN A 266 6.46 21.17 -4.62
CA ASN A 266 7.70 21.81 -4.99
C ASN A 266 8.50 22.30 -3.78
N ALA A 267 7.83 22.67 -2.68
CA ALA A 267 8.51 23.04 -1.44
C ALA A 267 9.33 21.87 -0.85
N LEU A 268 8.83 20.62 -0.97
CA LEU A 268 9.54 19.42 -0.54
C LEU A 268 10.78 19.18 -1.40
N ILE A 269 10.62 19.27 -2.73
CA ILE A 269 11.71 19.11 -3.70
C ILE A 269 12.80 20.16 -3.47
N GLU A 270 12.44 21.42 -3.26
CA GLU A 270 13.40 22.50 -3.01
C GLU A 270 14.17 22.27 -1.71
N LYS A 271 13.50 21.82 -0.64
CA LYS A 271 14.14 21.51 0.64
C LYS A 271 15.16 20.38 0.46
N LEU A 272 14.77 19.29 -0.16
CA LEU A 272 15.65 18.12 -0.38
C LEU A 272 16.83 18.46 -1.31
N LYS A 273 16.62 19.26 -2.36
CA LYS A 273 17.72 19.75 -3.21
C LYS A 273 18.71 20.63 -2.43
N LYS A 274 18.25 21.49 -1.51
CA LYS A 274 19.12 22.28 -0.64
C LYS A 274 19.96 21.39 0.29
N GLU A 275 19.49 20.20 0.61
CA GLU A 275 20.21 19.18 1.39
C GLU A 275 21.06 18.23 0.50
N ASN A 276 21.28 18.62 -0.76
CA ASN A 276 22.12 17.93 -1.74
C ASN A 276 21.57 16.57 -2.22
N PHE A 277 20.27 16.33 -2.15
CA PHE A 277 19.64 15.18 -2.78
C PHE A 277 19.40 15.43 -4.27
N LYS A 278 19.60 14.40 -5.07
CA LYS A 278 19.07 14.30 -6.44
C LYS A 278 17.61 13.83 -6.35
N ILE A 279 16.79 14.24 -7.32
CA ILE A 279 15.34 14.00 -7.26
C ILE A 279 14.87 13.28 -8.53
N ASN A 280 14.17 12.18 -8.35
CA ASN A 280 13.33 11.54 -9.35
C ASN A 280 11.86 11.67 -8.95
N THR A 281 10.97 11.77 -9.93
CA THR A 281 9.52 11.89 -9.69
C THR A 281 8.74 11.11 -10.72
N TRP A 282 7.61 10.51 -10.30
CA TRP A 282 6.66 9.83 -11.20
C TRP A 282 5.26 9.81 -10.61
N PRO A 283 4.21 9.67 -11.45
CA PRO A 283 2.84 9.55 -10.99
C PRO A 283 2.66 8.30 -10.11
N CYS A 284 1.81 8.39 -9.11
CA CYS A 284 1.38 7.21 -8.36
C CYS A 284 0.59 6.28 -9.29
N ASN A 285 1.10 5.05 -9.50
CA ASN A 285 0.49 4.07 -10.41
C ASN A 285 -0.87 3.55 -9.92
N ALA A 286 -1.08 3.54 -8.61
CA ALA A 286 -2.34 3.13 -7.98
C ALA A 286 -3.42 4.22 -8.07
N SER A 287 -3.04 5.47 -8.37
CA SER A 287 -3.94 6.61 -8.45
C SER A 287 -4.22 7.02 -9.90
N ASN A 288 -5.48 7.39 -10.18
CA ASN A 288 -5.84 8.04 -11.46
C ASN A 288 -5.67 9.57 -11.41
N LYS A 289 -5.04 10.11 -10.36
CA LYS A 289 -4.81 11.54 -10.19
C LYS A 289 -3.52 11.97 -10.90
N SER A 290 -3.44 13.26 -11.24
CA SER A 290 -2.23 13.86 -11.80
C SER A 290 -1.16 14.03 -10.72
N PHE A 291 0.11 14.04 -11.14
CA PHE A 291 1.27 14.15 -10.25
C PHE A 291 1.23 15.38 -9.32
N ASP A 292 0.65 16.49 -9.78
CA ASP A 292 0.50 17.70 -8.94
C ASP A 292 -0.42 17.51 -7.71
N LYS A 293 -1.21 16.47 -7.71
CA LYS A 293 -2.15 16.12 -6.63
C LYS A 293 -1.60 15.04 -5.71
N ILE A 294 -1.09 13.99 -6.31
CA ILE A 294 -0.51 12.83 -5.65
C ILE A 294 0.57 12.21 -6.56
N GLY A 295 1.70 11.86 -6.00
CA GLY A 295 2.79 11.28 -6.78
C GLY A 295 3.96 10.86 -5.92
N ILE A 296 4.85 10.08 -6.51
CA ILE A 296 6.01 9.54 -5.82
C ILE A 296 7.22 10.45 -6.07
N ILE A 297 7.95 10.74 -5.00
CA ILE A 297 9.20 11.47 -5.04
C ILE A 297 10.27 10.60 -4.39
N HIS A 298 11.38 10.38 -5.12
CA HIS A 298 12.57 9.72 -4.63
C HIS A 298 13.74 10.71 -4.61
N ALA A 299 14.22 11.00 -3.41
CA ALA A 299 15.40 11.82 -3.17
C ALA A 299 16.57 10.90 -2.78
N TYR A 300 17.73 11.04 -3.43
CA TYR A 300 18.89 10.16 -3.25
C TYR A 300 20.21 10.91 -3.40
N LYS A 301 21.28 10.36 -2.81
CA LYS A 301 22.64 10.92 -2.90
C LYS A 301 23.49 10.30 -3.97
#